data_bf59f243fa9cc0e70fb64d4998d72369
#
_entry.id   bf59f243fa9cc0e70fb64d4998d72369
#
_cell.length_a   1.000
_cell.length_b   1.000
_cell.length_c   1.000
_cell.angle_alpha   90.00
_cell.angle_beta   90.00
_cell.angle_gamma   90.00
#
_symmetry.space_group_name_H-M   'P 1'
#
loop_
_entity.id
_entity.type
_entity.pdbx_description
1 polymer ?
#
loop_
_entity_poly.entity_id
_entity_poly.type
_entity_poly.pdbx_seq_one_letter_code
_entity_poly.pdbx_strand_id
1 'polypeptide(L)'
;HCGVHINAGPEIGVASTKAYTSQYIALIMMAVHLSEDRISKMARRHEIIDGLHALPDQIRMVLANDKQFQDLGYNTLVNEKSLLIMGRGYQHATCLEGALKIKEVCYMHSEGILAGELKHGPLALIDEAMAVILIMTKDSLYPKVQTALSQVSARNGRPIIICNDGDTNLPNDARVLRVPM
;
A
#
# COMPACT_ATOMS: atom_id res chain seq x y z
N HIS A 1 32.86 12.12 -4.22
CA HIS A 1 32.24 11.13 -5.08
C HIS A 1 31.67 10.03 -4.22
N CYS A 2 30.37 10.03 -4.00
CA CYS A 2 29.65 9.00 -3.27
C CYS A 2 28.42 8.57 -4.05
N GLY A 3 27.99 7.35 -3.83
CA GLY A 3 26.81 6.79 -4.47
C GLY A 3 26.32 5.57 -3.70
N VAL A 4 25.06 5.20 -3.90
CA VAL A 4 24.47 4.00 -3.35
C VAL A 4 23.97 3.13 -4.49
N HIS A 5 24.36 1.88 -4.48
CA HIS A 5 23.88 0.88 -5.43
C HIS A 5 22.66 0.15 -4.84
N ILE A 6 21.58 0.11 -5.59
CA ILE A 6 20.36 -0.57 -5.15
C ILE A 6 20.40 -2.09 -5.35
N ASN A 7 21.35 -2.60 -6.12
CA ASN A 7 21.59 -4.03 -6.39
C ASN A 7 20.35 -4.81 -6.85
N ALA A 8 19.39 -4.16 -7.48
CA ALA A 8 18.12 -4.77 -7.88
C ALA A 8 18.26 -5.74 -9.08
N GLY A 9 19.37 -5.62 -9.84
CA GLY A 9 19.54 -6.33 -11.11
C GLY A 9 18.60 -5.79 -12.20
N PRO A 10 18.61 -6.38 -13.40
CA PRO A 10 17.77 -5.92 -14.51
C PRO A 10 16.28 -6.19 -14.26
N GLU A 11 15.42 -5.27 -14.65
CA GLU A 11 13.98 -5.51 -14.81
C GLU A 11 13.73 -6.18 -16.17
N ILE A 12 12.87 -7.20 -16.20
CA ILE A 12 12.56 -7.94 -17.43
C ILE A 12 11.39 -7.30 -18.15
N GLY A 13 10.40 -6.81 -17.42
CA GLY A 13 9.26 -6.07 -17.97
C GLY A 13 9.45 -4.56 -17.92
N VAL A 14 8.48 -3.82 -18.47
CA VAL A 14 8.45 -2.36 -18.42
C VAL A 14 8.20 -1.86 -16.99
N ALA A 15 7.33 -2.55 -16.25
CA ALA A 15 6.99 -2.18 -14.88
C ALA A 15 8.17 -2.44 -13.93
N SER A 16 8.61 -1.39 -13.23
CA SER A 16 9.58 -1.52 -12.15
C SER A 16 8.90 -2.11 -10.91
N THR A 17 9.43 -3.21 -10.41
CA THR A 17 8.93 -3.88 -9.20
C THR A 17 9.99 -3.90 -8.12
N LYS A 18 10.99 -4.77 -8.26
CA LYS A 18 12.08 -4.92 -7.28
C LYS A 18 12.98 -3.68 -7.20
N ALA A 19 13.19 -2.96 -8.32
CA ALA A 19 13.99 -1.75 -8.31
C ALA A 19 13.35 -0.65 -7.44
N TYR A 20 12.02 -0.47 -7.52
CA TYR A 20 11.28 0.45 -6.66
C TYR A 20 11.46 0.11 -5.17
N THR A 21 11.26 -1.15 -4.79
CA THR A 21 11.44 -1.60 -3.40
C THR A 21 12.88 -1.38 -2.92
N SER A 22 13.87 -1.69 -3.76
CA SER A 22 15.29 -1.48 -3.43
C SER A 22 15.63 0.01 -3.29
N GLN A 23 15.07 0.89 -4.11
CA GLN A 23 15.23 2.34 -3.99
C GLN A 23 14.64 2.85 -2.67
N TYR A 24 13.44 2.38 -2.31
CA TYR A 24 12.80 2.74 -1.04
C TYR A 24 13.68 2.35 0.17
N ILE A 25 14.21 1.12 0.16
CA ILE A 25 15.13 0.64 1.21
C ILE A 25 16.40 1.48 1.25
N ALA A 26 17.00 1.78 0.10
CA ALA A 26 18.20 2.61 0.03
C ALA A 26 17.98 4.01 0.64
N LEU A 27 16.82 4.63 0.36
CA LEU A 27 16.47 5.94 0.95
C LEU A 27 16.28 5.85 2.47
N ILE A 28 15.68 4.78 2.99
CA ILE A 28 15.56 4.54 4.43
C ILE A 28 16.95 4.39 5.05
N MET A 29 17.84 3.58 4.45
CA MET A 29 19.21 3.40 4.94
C MET A 29 19.98 4.72 4.97
N MET A 30 19.84 5.55 3.94
CA MET A 30 20.43 6.89 3.90
C MET A 30 19.89 7.77 5.04
N ALA A 31 18.57 7.77 5.27
CA ALA A 31 17.97 8.55 6.36
C ALA A 31 18.45 8.08 7.74
N VAL A 32 18.59 6.77 7.94
CA VAL A 32 19.14 6.18 9.15
C VAL A 32 20.59 6.65 9.37
N HIS A 33 21.43 6.58 8.33
CA HIS A 33 22.83 7.02 8.39
C HIS A 33 22.94 8.53 8.66
N LEU A 34 22.18 9.37 7.94
CA LEU A 34 22.16 10.82 8.15
C LEU A 34 21.66 11.26 9.52
N SER A 35 21.01 10.37 10.26
CA SER A 35 20.53 10.62 11.62
C SER A 35 21.48 10.07 12.71
N GLU A 36 22.66 9.57 12.35
CA GLU A 36 23.58 8.86 13.25
C GLU A 36 23.97 9.68 14.48
N ASP A 37 24.25 10.96 14.29
CA ASP A 37 24.66 11.88 15.38
C ASP A 37 23.46 12.36 16.25
N ARG A 38 22.23 11.96 15.93
CA ARG A 38 21.04 12.41 16.64
C ARG A 38 20.68 11.45 17.77
N ILE A 39 21.15 11.73 19.00
CA ILE A 39 20.85 10.94 20.20
C ILE A 39 19.33 10.77 20.41
N SER A 40 18.56 11.83 20.21
CA SER A 40 17.09 11.78 20.34
C SER A 40 16.39 10.86 19.34
N LYS A 41 17.07 10.40 18.30
CA LYS A 41 16.55 9.48 17.28
C LYS A 41 17.07 8.05 17.42
N MET A 42 17.92 7.80 18.42
CA MET A 42 18.59 6.50 18.58
C MET A 42 17.59 5.34 18.70
N ALA A 43 16.60 5.45 19.56
CA ALA A 43 15.56 4.41 19.71
C ALA A 43 14.83 4.14 18.39
N ARG A 44 14.41 5.21 17.69
CA ARG A 44 13.71 5.08 16.40
C ARG A 44 14.60 4.47 15.31
N ARG A 45 15.91 4.76 15.31
CA ARG A 45 16.84 4.13 14.36
C ARG A 45 16.92 2.62 14.58
N HIS A 46 17.03 2.16 15.83
CA HIS A 46 17.05 0.73 16.13
C HIS A 46 15.77 0.05 15.66
N GLU A 47 14.60 0.60 15.95
CA GLU A 47 13.31 0.07 15.44
C GLU A 47 13.29 -0.07 13.92
N ILE A 48 13.83 0.93 13.19
CA ILE A 48 13.87 0.90 11.73
C ILE A 48 14.86 -0.18 11.25
N ILE A 49 16.02 -0.29 11.87
CA ILE A 49 17.02 -1.31 11.53
C ILE A 49 16.47 -2.71 11.76
N ASP A 50 15.82 -2.94 12.90
CA ASP A 50 15.17 -4.21 13.23
C ASP A 50 14.06 -4.53 12.21
N GLY A 51 13.26 -3.54 11.83
CA GLY A 51 12.25 -3.67 10.79
C GLY A 51 12.85 -4.03 9.42
N LEU A 52 13.98 -3.42 9.04
CA LEU A 52 14.68 -3.77 7.81
C LEU A 52 15.20 -5.21 7.81
N HIS A 53 15.66 -5.71 8.96
CA HIS A 53 16.09 -7.11 9.10
C HIS A 53 14.91 -8.08 9.00
N ALA A 54 13.74 -7.72 9.50
CA ALA A 54 12.53 -8.54 9.43
C ALA A 54 11.86 -8.52 8.04
N LEU A 55 12.09 -7.46 7.25
CA LEU A 55 11.40 -7.21 5.99
C LEU A 55 11.47 -8.36 4.97
N PRO A 56 12.61 -9.07 4.76
CA PRO A 56 12.65 -10.19 3.81
C PRO A 56 11.67 -11.31 4.15
N ASP A 57 11.50 -11.63 5.43
CA ASP A 57 10.57 -12.67 5.86
C ASP A 57 9.12 -12.20 5.74
N GLN A 58 8.84 -10.95 6.06
CA GLN A 58 7.53 -10.33 5.86
C GLN A 58 7.12 -10.33 4.39
N ILE A 59 8.04 -10.02 3.47
CA ILE A 59 7.78 -10.10 2.03
C ILE A 59 7.48 -11.54 1.61
N ARG A 60 8.23 -12.53 2.10
CA ARG A 60 7.95 -13.95 1.82
C ARG A 60 6.56 -14.37 2.29
N MET A 61 6.13 -13.90 3.46
CA MET A 61 4.77 -14.16 3.98
C MET A 61 3.69 -13.59 3.05
N VAL A 62 3.87 -12.37 2.56
CA VAL A 62 2.92 -11.75 1.62
C VAL A 62 2.88 -12.53 0.31
N LEU A 63 4.05 -12.87 -0.26
CA LEU A 63 4.14 -13.64 -1.50
C LEU A 63 3.56 -15.05 -1.39
N ALA A 64 3.55 -15.65 -0.20
CA ALA A 64 2.93 -16.96 0.05
C ALA A 64 1.40 -16.94 -0.09
N ASN A 65 0.77 -15.76 -0.08
CA ASN A 65 -0.68 -15.57 -0.24
C ASN A 65 -1.12 -15.48 -1.73
N ASP A 66 -0.33 -15.98 -2.66
CA ASP A 66 -0.57 -15.88 -4.11
C ASP A 66 -1.98 -16.32 -4.51
N LYS A 67 -2.49 -17.42 -3.95
CA LYS A 67 -3.85 -17.89 -4.23
C LYS A 67 -4.92 -16.85 -3.86
N GLN A 68 -4.78 -16.17 -2.73
CA GLN A 68 -5.72 -15.14 -2.30
C GLN A 68 -5.71 -13.93 -3.26
N PHE A 69 -4.51 -13.56 -3.75
CA PHE A 69 -4.38 -12.49 -4.75
C PHE A 69 -5.03 -12.88 -6.08
N GLN A 70 -4.81 -14.12 -6.54
CA GLN A 70 -5.45 -14.64 -7.75
C GLN A 70 -6.97 -14.65 -7.61
N ASP A 71 -7.50 -15.18 -6.50
CA ASP A 71 -8.95 -15.24 -6.25
C ASP A 71 -9.57 -13.82 -6.23
N LEU A 72 -8.92 -12.85 -5.61
CA LEU A 72 -9.37 -11.46 -5.64
C LEU A 72 -9.31 -10.85 -7.05
N GLY A 73 -8.24 -11.08 -7.79
CA GLY A 73 -8.10 -10.61 -9.15
C GLY A 73 -9.22 -11.13 -10.05
N TYR A 74 -9.41 -12.45 -10.09
CA TYR A 74 -10.40 -13.10 -10.95
C TYR A 74 -11.85 -12.80 -10.53
N ASN A 75 -12.15 -12.78 -9.23
CA ASN A 75 -13.52 -12.65 -8.76
C ASN A 75 -13.98 -11.20 -8.60
N THR A 76 -13.04 -10.24 -8.58
CA THR A 76 -13.37 -8.86 -8.24
C THR A 76 -12.90 -7.84 -9.29
N LEU A 77 -11.69 -8.02 -9.83
CA LEU A 77 -11.06 -6.96 -10.62
C LEU A 77 -10.97 -7.24 -12.12
N VAL A 78 -11.08 -8.48 -12.56
CA VAL A 78 -10.84 -8.87 -13.96
C VAL A 78 -11.75 -8.17 -14.98
N ASN A 79 -12.97 -7.81 -14.59
CA ASN A 79 -13.96 -7.15 -15.46
C ASN A 79 -14.03 -5.64 -15.24
N GLU A 80 -13.26 -5.11 -14.27
CA GLU A 80 -13.31 -3.70 -13.94
C GLU A 80 -12.53 -2.86 -14.96
N LYS A 81 -13.05 -1.67 -15.25
CA LYS A 81 -12.43 -0.73 -16.19
C LYS A 81 -11.66 0.39 -15.49
N SER A 82 -11.97 0.61 -14.22
CA SER A 82 -11.38 1.68 -13.40
C SER A 82 -11.22 1.20 -11.97
N LEU A 83 -10.18 1.69 -11.31
CA LEU A 83 -9.84 1.35 -9.93
C LEU A 83 -9.36 2.58 -9.18
N LEU A 84 -9.90 2.81 -7.99
CA LEU A 84 -9.40 3.82 -7.07
C LEU A 84 -8.61 3.13 -5.95
N ILE A 85 -7.39 3.61 -5.69
CA ILE A 85 -6.55 3.12 -4.60
C ILE A 85 -6.36 4.25 -3.60
N MET A 86 -6.79 4.04 -2.37
CA MET A 86 -6.82 5.09 -1.35
C MET A 86 -5.97 4.73 -0.14
N GLY A 87 -5.27 5.72 0.36
CA GLY A 87 -4.50 5.64 1.60
C GLY A 87 -4.23 7.02 2.16
N ARG A 88 -3.58 7.08 3.32
CA ARG A 88 -3.27 8.34 3.98
C ARG A 88 -1.84 8.33 4.53
N GLY A 89 -1.24 9.51 4.66
CA GLY A 89 0.14 9.65 5.11
C GLY A 89 1.11 8.91 4.18
N TYR A 90 1.94 8.05 4.72
CA TYR A 90 2.90 7.25 3.94
C TYR A 90 2.23 6.38 2.90
N GLN A 91 1.03 5.86 3.20
CA GLN A 91 0.30 4.98 2.30
C GLN A 91 -0.25 5.69 1.05
N HIS A 92 -0.33 7.02 1.04
CA HIS A 92 -0.71 7.73 -0.17
C HIS A 92 0.33 7.55 -1.29
N ALA A 93 1.63 7.61 -0.96
CA ALA A 93 2.68 7.32 -1.94
C ALA A 93 2.59 5.87 -2.45
N THR A 94 2.29 4.91 -1.58
CA THR A 94 2.03 3.51 -1.95
C THR A 94 0.82 3.38 -2.89
N CYS A 95 -0.24 4.17 -2.68
CA CYS A 95 -1.41 4.18 -3.57
C CYS A 95 -1.07 4.72 -4.96
N LEU A 96 -0.26 5.76 -5.05
CA LEU A 96 0.19 6.32 -6.34
C LEU A 96 1.02 5.29 -7.11
N GLU A 97 1.95 4.61 -6.46
CA GLU A 97 2.76 3.56 -7.08
C GLU A 97 1.91 2.35 -7.46
N GLY A 98 1.00 1.91 -6.60
CA GLY A 98 0.06 0.82 -6.90
C GLY A 98 -0.80 1.12 -8.12
N ALA A 99 -1.33 2.34 -8.22
CA ALA A 99 -2.09 2.78 -9.38
C ALA A 99 -1.24 2.80 -10.65
N LEU A 100 0.04 3.21 -10.55
CA LEU A 100 0.96 3.13 -11.69
C LEU A 100 1.17 1.68 -12.14
N LYS A 101 1.43 0.77 -11.20
CA LYS A 101 1.63 -0.67 -11.54
C LYS A 101 0.39 -1.30 -12.18
N ILE A 102 -0.79 -0.99 -11.71
CA ILE A 102 -2.04 -1.46 -12.34
C ILE A 102 -2.17 -0.95 -13.78
N LYS A 103 -1.87 0.32 -14.03
CA LYS A 103 -1.87 0.87 -15.40
C LYS A 103 -0.87 0.17 -16.30
N GLU A 104 0.35 -0.06 -15.80
CA GLU A 104 1.44 -0.64 -16.59
C GLU A 104 1.22 -2.13 -16.90
N VAL A 105 0.65 -2.88 -15.97
CA VAL A 105 0.54 -4.35 -16.07
C VAL A 105 -0.82 -4.80 -16.56
N CYS A 106 -1.89 -4.15 -16.09
CA CYS A 106 -3.28 -4.56 -16.37
C CYS A 106 -3.93 -3.72 -17.49
N TYR A 107 -3.30 -2.61 -17.91
CA TYR A 107 -3.86 -1.63 -18.86
C TYR A 107 -5.23 -1.09 -18.43
N MET A 108 -5.51 -1.14 -17.12
CA MET A 108 -6.72 -0.63 -16.51
C MET A 108 -6.49 0.79 -16.00
N HIS A 109 -7.44 1.68 -16.22
CA HIS A 109 -7.42 3.01 -15.61
C HIS A 109 -7.40 2.88 -14.08
N SER A 110 -6.44 3.50 -13.43
CA SER A 110 -6.32 3.45 -11.97
C SER A 110 -5.75 4.76 -11.43
N GLU A 111 -6.25 5.17 -10.27
CA GLU A 111 -5.87 6.42 -9.65
C GLU A 111 -5.58 6.22 -8.16
N GLY A 112 -4.41 6.72 -7.72
CA GLY A 112 -4.06 6.79 -6.31
C GLY A 112 -4.62 8.08 -5.69
N ILE A 113 -5.44 7.96 -4.65
CA ILE A 113 -6.15 9.08 -4.03
C ILE A 113 -5.74 9.22 -2.57
N LEU A 114 -5.49 10.45 -2.13
CA LEU A 114 -5.38 10.73 -0.72
C LEU A 114 -6.75 10.55 -0.05
N ALA A 115 -6.88 9.58 0.85
CA ALA A 115 -8.16 9.26 1.49
C ALA A 115 -8.79 10.46 2.24
N GLY A 116 -7.99 11.48 2.59
CA GLY A 116 -8.48 12.73 3.16
C GLY A 116 -9.25 13.60 2.18
N GLU A 117 -8.94 13.48 0.88
CA GLU A 117 -9.54 14.29 -0.20
C GLU A 117 -10.78 13.62 -0.82
N LEU A 118 -11.20 12.47 -0.30
CA LEU A 118 -12.32 11.71 -0.84
C LEU A 118 -13.59 12.56 -1.01
N LYS A 119 -13.89 13.45 -0.04
CA LYS A 119 -15.07 14.32 -0.06
C LYS A 119 -14.98 15.48 -1.06
N HIS A 120 -13.81 15.77 -1.59
CA HIS A 120 -13.56 16.91 -2.47
C HIS A 120 -13.65 16.56 -3.96
N GLY A 121 -14.38 15.49 -4.30
CA GLY A 121 -14.62 15.07 -5.68
C GLY A 121 -14.72 13.56 -5.83
N PRO A 122 -13.68 12.78 -5.48
CA PRO A 122 -13.65 11.33 -5.77
C PRO A 122 -14.80 10.54 -5.16
N LEU A 123 -15.41 11.01 -4.08
CA LEU A 123 -16.59 10.37 -3.49
C LEU A 123 -17.79 10.30 -4.46
N ALA A 124 -17.86 11.22 -5.42
CA ALA A 124 -18.91 11.19 -6.43
C ALA A 124 -18.82 10.00 -7.38
N LEU A 125 -17.61 9.40 -7.52
CA LEU A 125 -17.37 8.23 -8.37
C LEU A 125 -17.70 6.91 -7.65
N ILE A 126 -17.91 6.95 -6.31
CA ILE A 126 -18.15 5.76 -5.52
C ILE A 126 -19.61 5.33 -5.61
N ASP A 127 -19.80 4.12 -6.06
CA ASP A 127 -21.04 3.35 -6.07
C ASP A 127 -20.72 1.86 -5.86
N GLU A 128 -21.69 1.00 -6.06
CA GLU A 128 -21.52 -0.45 -5.91
C GLU A 128 -20.67 -1.09 -7.03
N ALA A 129 -20.54 -0.41 -8.18
CA ALA A 129 -19.78 -0.88 -9.34
C ALA A 129 -18.35 -0.38 -9.37
N MET A 130 -18.01 0.69 -8.62
CA MET A 130 -16.65 1.23 -8.58
C MET A 130 -15.72 0.33 -7.78
N ALA A 131 -14.68 -0.19 -8.41
CA ALA A 131 -13.63 -0.93 -7.73
C ALA A 131 -12.78 0.00 -6.87
N VAL A 132 -12.60 -0.35 -5.60
CA VAL A 132 -11.83 0.43 -4.63
C VAL A 132 -10.88 -0.47 -3.85
N ILE A 133 -9.63 -0.06 -3.71
CA ILE A 133 -8.68 -0.62 -2.74
C ILE A 133 -8.41 0.45 -1.69
N LEU A 134 -8.47 0.07 -0.41
CA LEU A 134 -8.18 0.95 0.72
C LEU A 134 -7.03 0.38 1.54
N ILE A 135 -5.91 1.13 1.64
CA ILE A 135 -4.78 0.76 2.47
C ILE A 135 -4.98 1.35 3.87
N MET A 136 -5.20 0.47 4.85
CA MET A 136 -5.57 0.83 6.22
C MET A 136 -4.65 0.13 7.23
N THR A 137 -3.41 0.62 7.34
CA THR A 137 -2.42 0.12 8.30
C THR A 137 -2.57 0.79 9.65
N LYS A 138 -2.21 0.08 10.73
CA LYS A 138 -2.27 0.59 12.11
C LYS A 138 -1.16 1.61 12.38
N ASP A 139 -1.45 2.84 12.08
CA ASP A 139 -0.62 4.02 12.39
C ASP A 139 -1.46 5.12 13.06
N SER A 140 -0.86 6.29 13.29
CA SER A 140 -1.56 7.44 13.88
C SER A 140 -2.73 7.98 13.04
N LEU A 141 -2.80 7.62 11.75
CA LEU A 141 -3.83 8.05 10.82
C LEU A 141 -4.93 7.00 10.62
N TYR A 142 -4.80 5.82 11.24
CA TYR A 142 -5.76 4.73 11.13
C TYR A 142 -7.23 5.17 11.35
N PRO A 143 -7.59 5.95 12.41
CA PRO A 143 -8.98 6.41 12.59
C PRO A 143 -9.48 7.28 11.45
N LYS A 144 -8.58 8.03 10.81
CA LYS A 144 -8.92 8.86 9.65
C LYS A 144 -9.20 8.03 8.39
N VAL A 145 -8.49 6.91 8.23
CA VAL A 145 -8.74 5.97 7.13
C VAL A 145 -10.03 5.18 7.38
N GLN A 146 -10.33 4.81 8.62
CA GLN A 146 -11.63 4.24 8.99
C GLN A 146 -12.81 5.15 8.62
N THR A 147 -12.63 6.47 8.78
CA THR A 147 -13.63 7.43 8.31
C THR A 147 -13.83 7.35 6.79
N ALA A 148 -12.75 7.20 6.01
CA ALA A 148 -12.87 7.03 4.56
C ALA A 148 -13.56 5.71 4.21
N LEU A 149 -13.26 4.61 4.91
CA LEU A 149 -13.96 3.34 4.76
C LEU A 149 -15.47 3.51 4.96
N SER A 150 -15.87 4.18 6.05
CA SER A 150 -17.29 4.44 6.33
C SER A 150 -17.97 5.27 5.24
N GLN A 151 -17.26 6.22 4.63
CA GLN A 151 -17.77 7.04 3.53
C GLN A 151 -17.97 6.25 2.24
N VAL A 152 -17.03 5.37 1.91
CA VAL A 152 -17.13 4.45 0.77
C VAL A 152 -18.30 3.49 0.98
N SER A 153 -18.40 2.87 2.15
CA SER A 153 -19.48 1.93 2.48
C SER A 153 -20.87 2.60 2.48
N ALA A 154 -20.98 3.86 2.93
CA ALA A 154 -22.23 4.62 2.91
C ALA A 154 -22.75 4.88 1.48
N ARG A 155 -21.93 4.68 0.46
CA ARG A 155 -22.30 4.73 -0.96
C ARG A 155 -22.40 3.35 -1.61
N ASN A 156 -22.57 2.32 -0.80
CA ASN A 156 -22.61 0.90 -1.22
C ASN A 156 -21.30 0.43 -1.87
N GLY A 157 -20.20 1.19 -1.77
CA GLY A 157 -18.88 0.75 -2.21
C GLY A 157 -18.40 -0.44 -1.37
N ARG A 158 -17.78 -1.41 -2.02
CA ARG A 158 -17.27 -2.63 -1.39
C ARG A 158 -15.76 -2.73 -1.56
N PRO A 159 -14.97 -1.95 -0.80
CA PRO A 159 -13.54 -1.89 -1.00
C PRO A 159 -12.85 -3.21 -0.64
N ILE A 160 -11.76 -3.48 -1.36
CA ILE A 160 -10.74 -4.42 -0.91
C ILE A 160 -9.88 -3.67 0.12
N ILE A 161 -9.75 -4.21 1.32
CA ILE A 161 -9.03 -3.58 2.41
C ILE A 161 -7.67 -4.27 2.58
N ILE A 162 -6.58 -3.51 2.45
CA ILE A 162 -5.24 -3.97 2.81
C ILE A 162 -4.95 -3.47 4.23
N CYS A 163 -4.81 -4.37 5.19
CA CYS A 163 -4.61 -4.02 6.60
C CYS A 163 -3.59 -4.93 7.27
N ASN A 164 -3.18 -4.58 8.48
CA ASN A 164 -2.27 -5.41 9.27
C ASN A 164 -2.97 -6.68 9.81
N ASP A 165 -2.16 -7.72 10.02
CA ASP A 165 -2.60 -8.92 10.72
C ASP A 165 -3.18 -8.57 12.10
N GLY A 166 -4.23 -9.31 12.49
CA GLY A 166 -4.90 -9.09 13.77
C GLY A 166 -5.77 -7.83 13.84
N ASP A 167 -6.02 -7.13 12.73
CA ASP A 167 -7.00 -6.05 12.72
C ASP A 167 -8.43 -6.62 12.75
N THR A 168 -9.17 -6.28 13.81
CA THR A 168 -10.55 -6.72 14.05
C THR A 168 -11.59 -5.62 13.81
N ASN A 169 -11.15 -4.39 13.53
CA ASN A 169 -12.03 -3.23 13.35
C ASN A 169 -12.50 -3.07 11.89
N LEU A 170 -12.91 -4.19 11.29
CA LEU A 170 -13.33 -4.26 9.89
C LEU A 170 -14.77 -4.75 9.78
N PRO A 171 -15.52 -4.38 8.73
CA PRO A 171 -16.82 -4.99 8.44
C PRO A 171 -16.71 -6.51 8.30
N ASN A 172 -17.72 -7.25 8.76
CA ASN A 172 -17.73 -8.73 8.74
C ASN A 172 -17.69 -9.32 7.32
N ASP A 173 -18.17 -8.59 6.32
CA ASP A 173 -18.22 -8.97 4.91
C ASP A 173 -17.11 -8.33 4.07
N ALA A 174 -16.12 -7.71 4.72
CA ALA A 174 -15.03 -7.04 4.03
C ALA A 174 -14.13 -8.03 3.29
N ARG A 175 -13.74 -7.66 2.08
CA ARG A 175 -12.67 -8.32 1.32
C ARG A 175 -11.33 -7.83 1.85
N VAL A 176 -10.60 -8.69 2.52
CA VAL A 176 -9.40 -8.26 3.27
C VAL A 176 -8.16 -8.98 2.77
N LEU A 177 -7.12 -8.20 2.48
CA LEU A 177 -5.75 -8.67 2.32
C LEU A 177 -4.95 -8.27 3.56
N ARG A 178 -4.37 -9.25 4.21
CA ARG A 178 -3.59 -9.02 5.42
C ARG A 178 -2.10 -8.95 5.11
N VAL A 179 -1.44 -8.00 5.74
CA VAL A 179 0.01 -7.83 5.67
C VAL A 179 0.61 -7.88 7.09
N PRO A 180 1.82 -8.40 7.26
CA PRO A 180 2.53 -8.38 8.55
C PRO A 180 2.63 -6.96 9.12
N MET A 181 2.85 -6.88 10.43
CA MET A 181 3.00 -5.60 11.14
C MET A 181 4.47 -5.29 11.32
#